data_fdb172620406253e23a97a44d0b486a5
#
_entry.id   fdb172620406253e23a97a44d0b486a5
#
_cell.length_a   1.000
_cell.length_b   1.000
_cell.length_c   1.000
_cell.angle_alpha   90.00
_cell.angle_beta   90.00
_cell.angle_gamma   90.00
#
_symmetry.space_group_name_H-M   'P 1'
#
loop_
_entity.id
_entity.type
_entity.pdbx_description
1 polymer ?
#
loop_
_entity_poly.entity_id
_entity_poly.type
_entity_poly.pdbx_seq_one_letter_code
_entity_poly.pdbx_strand_id
1 'polypeptide(L)'
;PITKVNEIDAIGKGARSLYKISEESSLVVSSGTGTACVHIQNTATNHLGGISVGGGMLEGLSNLLVNIPHGVKINNFAEKGNRKILDVMIGEAVNEIGNLNAEITAANFAKARNESTNSIEDISASLCNMVGEVIGTVAYLNALLVGSNKAYFLGRTSMLSEVKKGIDARLALAGIEGIYDDNRAFGNAIGVLDTIDI
;
A
#
# COMPACT_ATOMS: atom_id res chain seq x y z
N PRO A 1 0.29 -33.99 10.75
CA PRO A 1 -0.01 -32.95 11.74
C PRO A 1 -0.23 -31.61 11.05
N ILE A 2 -1.18 -30.82 11.53
CA ILE A 2 -1.44 -29.45 11.03
C ILE A 2 -0.95 -28.49 12.12
N THR A 3 0.02 -27.62 11.78
CA THR A 3 0.48 -26.55 12.67
C THR A 3 -0.23 -25.26 12.27
N LYS A 4 -0.85 -24.59 13.26
CA LYS A 4 -1.46 -23.26 13.07
C LYS A 4 -0.48 -22.20 13.52
N VAL A 5 -0.22 -21.21 12.67
CA VAL A 5 0.64 -20.05 12.97
C VAL A 5 -0.24 -18.80 12.99
N ASN A 6 0.00 -17.92 13.94
CA ASN A 6 -0.65 -16.62 14.00
C ASN A 6 -0.15 -15.75 12.83
N GLU A 7 -1.07 -15.14 12.08
CA GLU A 7 -0.72 -14.31 10.91
C GLU A 7 0.15 -13.11 11.29
N ILE A 8 -0.12 -12.47 12.43
CA ILE A 8 0.66 -11.29 12.88
C ILE A 8 2.10 -11.70 13.21
N ASP A 9 2.29 -12.84 13.85
CA ASP A 9 3.62 -13.39 14.13
C ASP A 9 4.36 -13.74 12.84
N ALA A 10 3.65 -14.34 11.87
CA ALA A 10 4.21 -14.65 10.56
C ALA A 10 4.64 -13.37 9.81
N ILE A 11 3.83 -12.31 9.84
CA ILE A 11 4.19 -11.01 9.25
C ILE A 11 5.48 -10.48 9.89
N GLY A 12 5.55 -10.45 11.23
CA GLY A 12 6.71 -9.93 11.94
C GLY A 12 7.98 -10.74 11.69
N LYS A 13 7.91 -12.07 11.78
CA LYS A 13 9.05 -12.98 11.49
C LYS A 13 9.50 -12.88 10.04
N GLY A 14 8.55 -12.92 9.09
CA GLY A 14 8.85 -12.79 7.68
C GLY A 14 9.53 -11.47 7.32
N ALA A 15 9.09 -10.37 7.91
CA ALA A 15 9.75 -9.08 7.72
C ALA A 15 11.18 -9.09 8.30
N ARG A 16 11.37 -9.61 9.53
CA ARG A 16 12.70 -9.73 10.14
C ARG A 16 13.64 -10.54 9.27
N SER A 17 13.19 -11.69 8.78
CA SER A 17 13.97 -12.59 7.94
C SER A 17 14.35 -11.94 6.61
N LEU A 18 13.37 -11.33 5.94
CA LEU A 18 13.53 -10.77 4.60
C LEU A 18 14.39 -9.49 4.60
N TYR A 19 14.11 -8.57 5.52
CA TYR A 19 14.76 -7.26 5.55
C TYR A 19 15.95 -7.16 6.50
N LYS A 20 16.24 -8.20 7.29
CA LYS A 20 17.29 -8.20 8.31
C LYS A 20 17.14 -7.02 9.28
N ILE A 21 15.89 -6.76 9.71
CA ILE A 21 15.56 -5.63 10.57
C ILE A 21 16.35 -5.71 11.88
N SER A 22 17.15 -4.67 12.16
CA SER A 22 17.97 -4.53 13.34
C SER A 22 17.52 -3.41 14.28
N GLU A 23 16.60 -2.58 13.83
CA GLU A 23 16.03 -1.47 14.61
C GLU A 23 15.19 -2.00 15.78
N GLU A 24 15.25 -1.30 16.91
CA GLU A 24 14.47 -1.65 18.12
C GLU A 24 12.96 -1.47 17.91
N SER A 25 12.57 -0.55 17.04
CA SER A 25 11.19 -0.23 16.70
C SER A 25 11.05 -0.07 15.19
N SER A 26 10.14 -0.82 14.57
CA SER A 26 9.93 -0.79 13.13
C SER A 26 8.47 -1.03 12.76
N LEU A 27 8.01 -0.36 11.70
CA LEU A 27 6.70 -0.60 11.12
C LEU A 27 6.80 -1.60 9.96
N VAL A 28 5.96 -2.62 9.98
CA VAL A 28 5.71 -3.54 8.87
C VAL A 28 4.29 -3.34 8.36
N VAL A 29 4.14 -3.21 7.05
CA VAL A 29 2.86 -3.06 6.36
C VAL A 29 2.66 -4.25 5.42
N SER A 30 1.77 -5.16 5.79
CA SER A 30 1.41 -6.33 4.96
C SER A 30 0.18 -6.01 4.12
N SER A 31 0.39 -5.82 2.82
CA SER A 31 -0.63 -5.42 1.86
C SER A 31 -0.98 -6.57 0.90
N GLY A 32 -2.01 -7.33 1.28
CA GLY A 32 -2.60 -8.45 0.53
C GLY A 32 -4.00 -8.10 0.02
N THR A 33 -5.00 -8.92 0.35
CA THR A 33 -6.43 -8.64 0.07
C THR A 33 -6.88 -7.36 0.76
N GLY A 34 -6.54 -7.19 2.04
CA GLY A 34 -6.57 -5.94 2.81
C GLY A 34 -5.14 -5.56 3.20
N THR A 35 -5.01 -4.63 4.15
CA THR A 35 -3.71 -4.17 4.65
C THR A 35 -3.68 -4.22 6.18
N ALA A 36 -2.65 -4.82 6.74
CA ALA A 36 -2.37 -4.86 8.17
C ALA A 36 -1.10 -4.04 8.49
N CYS A 37 -1.13 -3.27 9.58
CA CYS A 37 0.02 -2.57 10.14
C CYS A 37 0.48 -3.31 11.41
N VAL A 38 1.75 -3.65 11.46
CA VAL A 38 2.35 -4.46 12.51
C VAL A 38 3.59 -3.74 13.04
N HIS A 39 3.65 -3.55 14.34
CA HIS A 39 4.81 -2.99 15.04
C HIS A 39 5.73 -4.12 15.49
N ILE A 40 6.96 -4.06 15.06
CA ILE A 40 8.04 -4.86 15.60
C ILE A 40 8.74 -4.03 16.67
N GLN A 41 8.75 -4.53 17.90
CA GLN A 41 9.47 -3.90 19.02
C GLN A 41 10.36 -4.95 19.70
N ASN A 42 11.66 -4.80 19.55
CA ASN A 42 12.64 -5.82 19.97
C ASN A 42 12.28 -7.20 19.39
N THR A 43 11.90 -8.17 20.21
CA THR A 43 11.46 -9.51 19.81
C THR A 43 9.94 -9.61 19.63
N ALA A 44 9.18 -8.65 20.15
CA ALA A 44 7.72 -8.66 20.10
C ALA A 44 7.18 -8.21 18.74
N THR A 45 5.99 -8.71 18.42
CA THR A 45 5.22 -8.34 17.23
C THR A 45 3.80 -7.96 17.66
N ASN A 46 3.38 -6.73 17.40
CA ASN A 46 2.11 -6.19 17.84
C ASN A 46 1.27 -5.73 16.65
N HIS A 47 0.02 -6.16 16.58
CA HIS A 47 -0.93 -5.66 15.58
C HIS A 47 -1.40 -4.25 15.98
N LEU A 48 -1.09 -3.25 15.14
CA LEU A 48 -1.54 -1.87 15.37
C LEU A 48 -2.96 -1.62 14.82
N GLY A 49 -3.37 -2.42 13.86
CA GLY A 49 -4.63 -2.31 13.17
C GLY A 49 -4.48 -2.62 11.68
N GLY A 50 -5.56 -2.42 10.94
CA GLY A 50 -5.59 -2.65 9.50
C GLY A 50 -6.71 -1.89 8.83
N ILE A 51 -6.73 -1.95 7.51
CA ILE A 51 -7.78 -1.37 6.68
C ILE A 51 -8.27 -2.38 5.66
N SER A 52 -9.54 -2.26 5.28
CA SER A 52 -10.15 -3.11 4.24
C SER A 52 -9.77 -2.69 2.81
N VAL A 53 -8.70 -1.90 2.67
CA VAL A 53 -8.14 -1.45 1.39
C VAL A 53 -6.88 -2.25 1.08
N GLY A 54 -6.83 -2.82 -0.11
CA GLY A 54 -5.73 -3.63 -0.59
C GLY A 54 -6.05 -4.18 -1.98
N GLY A 55 -5.39 -5.28 -2.34
CA GLY A 55 -5.58 -5.95 -3.63
C GLY A 55 -7.00 -6.43 -3.87
N GLY A 56 -7.71 -6.88 -2.82
CA GLY A 56 -9.10 -7.30 -2.94
C GLY A 56 -10.03 -6.16 -3.36
N MET A 57 -9.87 -4.96 -2.77
CA MET A 57 -10.64 -3.78 -3.18
C MET A 57 -10.26 -3.34 -4.59
N LEU A 58 -8.97 -3.31 -4.93
CA LEU A 58 -8.50 -2.97 -6.27
C LEU A 58 -9.12 -3.88 -7.33
N GLU A 59 -9.03 -5.20 -7.16
CA GLU A 59 -9.57 -6.19 -8.10
C GLU A 59 -11.10 -6.15 -8.17
N GLY A 60 -11.78 -5.98 -7.03
CA GLY A 60 -13.24 -5.87 -6.97
C GLY A 60 -13.75 -4.63 -7.70
N LEU A 61 -13.20 -3.45 -7.41
CA LEU A 61 -13.60 -2.21 -8.08
C LEU A 61 -13.24 -2.21 -9.56
N SER A 62 -12.07 -2.73 -9.93
CA SER A 62 -11.70 -2.82 -11.35
C SER A 62 -12.60 -3.77 -12.13
N ASN A 63 -13.06 -4.85 -11.51
CA ASN A 63 -14.04 -5.73 -12.13
C ASN A 63 -15.39 -5.01 -12.34
N LEU A 64 -15.85 -4.28 -11.34
CA LEU A 64 -17.11 -3.53 -11.41
C LEU A 64 -17.07 -2.39 -12.43
N LEU A 65 -15.95 -1.68 -12.55
CA LEU A 65 -15.83 -0.48 -13.38
C LEU A 65 -15.41 -0.77 -14.83
N VAL A 66 -14.51 -1.74 -15.01
CA VAL A 66 -13.88 -2.01 -16.31
C VAL A 66 -13.85 -3.50 -16.69
N ASN A 67 -14.52 -4.35 -15.91
CA ASN A 67 -14.62 -5.80 -16.13
C ASN A 67 -13.25 -6.52 -16.19
N ILE A 68 -12.32 -6.10 -15.35
CA ILE A 68 -10.98 -6.69 -15.25
C ILE A 68 -10.67 -7.04 -13.78
N PRO A 69 -10.80 -8.32 -13.35
CA PRO A 69 -10.62 -8.72 -11.95
C PRO A 69 -9.17 -9.10 -11.60
N HIS A 70 -8.16 -8.52 -12.25
CA HIS A 70 -6.76 -8.92 -12.08
C HIS A 70 -5.86 -7.72 -11.83
N GLY A 71 -5.29 -7.62 -10.62
CA GLY A 71 -4.46 -6.50 -10.18
C GLY A 71 -3.29 -6.19 -11.12
N VAL A 72 -2.57 -7.23 -11.61
CA VAL A 72 -1.46 -7.03 -12.56
C VAL A 72 -1.93 -6.42 -13.88
N LYS A 73 -3.08 -6.87 -14.41
CA LYS A 73 -3.63 -6.30 -15.65
C LYS A 73 -4.03 -4.84 -15.46
N ILE A 74 -4.68 -4.53 -14.34
CA ILE A 74 -5.05 -3.16 -13.98
C ILE A 74 -3.82 -2.28 -13.85
N ASN A 75 -2.76 -2.76 -13.19
CA ASN A 75 -1.50 -2.03 -13.10
C ASN A 75 -0.90 -1.72 -14.48
N ASN A 76 -0.91 -2.69 -15.40
CA ASN A 76 -0.40 -2.49 -16.76
C ASN A 76 -1.22 -1.47 -17.58
N PHE A 77 -2.53 -1.34 -17.35
CA PHE A 77 -3.35 -0.28 -17.91
C PHE A 77 -3.04 1.06 -17.22
N ALA A 78 -2.91 1.06 -15.91
CA ALA A 78 -2.62 2.24 -15.10
C ALA A 78 -1.31 2.93 -15.51
N GLU A 79 -0.27 2.17 -15.90
CA GLU A 79 1.00 2.69 -16.41
C GLU A 79 0.85 3.57 -17.66
N LYS A 80 -0.24 3.40 -18.42
CA LYS A 80 -0.55 4.14 -19.64
C LYS A 80 -1.58 5.24 -19.43
N GLY A 81 -2.22 5.25 -18.26
CA GLY A 81 -3.30 6.16 -17.93
C GLY A 81 -2.82 7.47 -17.31
N ASN A 82 -3.74 8.41 -17.28
CA ASN A 82 -3.54 9.70 -16.62
C ASN A 82 -4.63 9.93 -15.56
N ARG A 83 -4.29 9.66 -14.29
CA ARG A 83 -5.23 9.83 -13.16
C ARG A 83 -5.76 11.26 -13.02
N LYS A 84 -5.05 12.30 -13.51
CA LYS A 84 -5.48 13.70 -13.45
C LYS A 84 -6.76 13.98 -14.25
N ILE A 85 -7.14 13.08 -15.16
CA ILE A 85 -8.44 13.14 -15.87
C ILE A 85 -9.59 12.94 -14.88
N LEU A 86 -9.43 12.05 -13.90
CA LEU A 86 -10.49 11.65 -12.97
C LEU A 86 -10.32 12.21 -11.56
N ASP A 87 -9.07 12.42 -11.12
CA ASP A 87 -8.75 12.91 -9.78
C ASP A 87 -8.59 14.42 -9.76
N VAL A 88 -9.00 15.05 -8.65
CA VAL A 88 -8.68 16.45 -8.36
C VAL A 88 -7.38 16.50 -7.58
N MET A 89 -6.41 17.28 -8.07
CA MET A 89 -5.12 17.47 -7.40
C MET A 89 -5.19 18.61 -6.37
N ILE A 90 -4.30 18.59 -5.38
CA ILE A 90 -4.18 19.69 -4.39
C ILE A 90 -3.94 21.02 -5.11
N GLY A 91 -3.07 21.07 -6.11
CA GLY A 91 -2.78 22.29 -6.88
C GLY A 91 -3.97 22.84 -7.66
N GLU A 92 -5.02 22.03 -7.90
CA GLU A 92 -6.28 22.48 -8.53
C GLU A 92 -7.33 22.90 -7.49
N ALA A 93 -7.23 22.37 -6.27
CA ALA A 93 -8.25 22.52 -5.23
C ALA A 93 -8.01 23.76 -4.34
N VAL A 94 -6.78 24.23 -4.21
CA VAL A 94 -6.41 25.31 -3.30
C VAL A 94 -5.57 26.38 -4.00
N ASN A 95 -5.80 27.66 -3.65
CA ASN A 95 -5.09 28.80 -4.24
C ASN A 95 -3.68 28.96 -3.68
N GLU A 96 -3.45 28.54 -2.43
CA GLU A 96 -2.15 28.57 -1.75
C GLU A 96 -1.83 27.18 -1.22
N ILE A 97 -0.79 26.56 -1.78
CA ILE A 97 -0.42 25.17 -1.48
C ILE A 97 0.48 25.09 -0.24
N GLY A 98 1.15 26.20 0.12
CA GLY A 98 2.16 26.22 1.17
C GLY A 98 3.28 25.23 0.87
N ASN A 99 3.59 24.34 1.82
CA ASN A 99 4.60 23.30 1.66
C ASN A 99 4.04 21.96 1.10
N LEU A 100 2.74 21.91 0.73
CA LEU A 100 2.15 20.70 0.16
C LEU A 100 2.57 20.52 -1.29
N ASN A 101 2.75 19.27 -1.71
CA ASN A 101 3.01 18.94 -3.11
C ASN A 101 1.70 19.07 -3.91
N ALA A 102 1.71 19.91 -4.96
CA ALA A 102 0.58 20.14 -5.84
C ALA A 102 0.05 18.86 -6.54
N GLU A 103 0.94 17.88 -6.73
CA GLU A 103 0.64 16.62 -7.42
C GLU A 103 -0.05 15.57 -6.54
N ILE A 104 -0.28 15.85 -5.27
CA ILE A 104 -1.02 14.97 -4.37
C ILE A 104 -2.51 15.08 -4.68
N THR A 105 -3.21 13.96 -4.59
CA THR A 105 -4.65 13.90 -4.81
C THR A 105 -5.39 14.56 -3.65
N ALA A 106 -6.22 15.56 -3.96
CA ALA A 106 -7.19 16.13 -3.04
C ALA A 106 -8.46 15.26 -2.95
N ALA A 107 -8.93 14.76 -4.11
CA ALA A 107 -10.11 13.90 -4.16
C ALA A 107 -10.04 12.91 -5.32
N ASN A 108 -9.98 11.62 -5.01
CA ASN A 108 -9.99 10.55 -6.01
C ASN A 108 -11.34 10.51 -6.74
N PHE A 109 -11.31 10.32 -8.04
CA PHE A 109 -12.47 10.21 -8.93
C PHE A 109 -13.43 11.40 -8.91
N ALA A 110 -13.09 12.54 -8.30
CA ALA A 110 -14.02 13.65 -8.14
C ALA A 110 -14.44 14.30 -9.48
N LYS A 111 -13.61 14.21 -10.52
CA LYS A 111 -13.92 14.70 -11.87
C LYS A 111 -14.82 13.72 -12.65
N ALA A 112 -14.83 12.44 -12.30
CA ALA A 112 -15.58 11.41 -13.01
C ALA A 112 -17.10 11.69 -13.09
N ARG A 113 -17.64 12.47 -12.14
CA ARG A 113 -19.04 12.89 -12.14
C ARG A 113 -19.45 13.75 -13.34
N ASN A 114 -18.47 14.38 -13.98
CA ASN A 114 -18.69 15.33 -15.09
C ASN A 114 -18.29 14.74 -16.45
N GLU A 115 -17.64 13.58 -16.46
CA GLU A 115 -17.12 12.94 -17.67
C GLU A 115 -18.08 11.84 -18.14
N SER A 116 -18.37 11.83 -19.45
CA SER A 116 -19.28 10.86 -20.07
C SER A 116 -18.58 9.58 -20.53
N THR A 117 -17.28 9.65 -20.80
CA THR A 117 -16.47 8.52 -21.27
C THR A 117 -15.07 8.61 -20.71
N ASN A 118 -14.63 7.56 -20.02
CA ASN A 118 -13.30 7.46 -19.45
C ASN A 118 -12.60 6.23 -20.02
N SER A 119 -11.31 6.34 -20.29
CA SER A 119 -10.51 5.21 -20.75
C SER A 119 -10.29 4.20 -19.62
N ILE A 120 -10.07 2.93 -19.98
CA ILE A 120 -9.72 1.88 -19.02
C ILE A 120 -8.41 2.26 -18.32
N GLU A 121 -7.49 2.86 -19.05
CA GLU A 121 -6.18 3.29 -18.59
C GLU A 121 -6.31 4.36 -17.50
N ASP A 122 -7.14 5.39 -17.71
CA ASP A 122 -7.31 6.49 -16.73
C ASP A 122 -8.04 6.02 -15.48
N ILE A 123 -9.07 5.17 -15.62
CA ILE A 123 -9.76 4.53 -14.49
C ILE A 123 -8.78 3.68 -13.69
N SER A 124 -7.96 2.88 -14.39
CA SER A 124 -6.96 2.02 -13.75
C SER A 124 -5.90 2.85 -13.00
N ALA A 125 -5.43 3.96 -13.59
CA ALA A 125 -4.47 4.86 -12.96
C ALA A 125 -5.03 5.47 -11.67
N SER A 126 -6.28 5.97 -11.70
CA SER A 126 -6.94 6.51 -10.50
C SER A 126 -7.20 5.45 -9.44
N LEU A 127 -7.60 4.21 -9.83
CA LEU A 127 -7.79 3.10 -8.88
C LEU A 127 -6.49 2.70 -8.19
N CYS A 128 -5.42 2.48 -8.95
CA CYS A 128 -4.12 2.11 -8.39
C CYS A 128 -3.59 3.21 -7.46
N ASN A 129 -3.69 4.47 -7.88
CA ASN A 129 -3.28 5.61 -7.07
C ASN A 129 -4.09 5.71 -5.77
N MET A 130 -5.42 5.61 -5.86
CA MET A 130 -6.31 5.67 -4.69
C MET A 130 -5.94 4.60 -3.66
N VAL A 131 -5.80 3.35 -4.09
CA VAL A 131 -5.40 2.24 -3.21
C VAL A 131 -4.02 2.50 -2.60
N GLY A 132 -3.07 2.95 -3.42
CA GLY A 132 -1.72 3.28 -2.97
C GLY A 132 -1.69 4.42 -1.95
N GLU A 133 -2.39 5.51 -2.22
CA GLU A 133 -2.44 6.66 -1.31
C GLU A 133 -3.10 6.34 0.04
N VAL A 134 -4.16 5.52 0.04
CA VAL A 134 -4.81 5.09 1.30
C VAL A 134 -3.86 4.21 2.12
N ILE A 135 -3.21 3.23 1.49
CA ILE A 135 -2.22 2.38 2.16
C ILE A 135 -1.06 3.23 2.67
N GLY A 136 -0.52 4.13 1.85
CA GLY A 136 0.59 5.01 2.23
C GLY A 136 0.25 5.95 3.37
N THR A 137 -0.99 6.50 3.39
CA THR A 137 -1.47 7.35 4.48
C THR A 137 -1.52 6.60 5.80
N VAL A 138 -2.11 5.40 5.82
CA VAL A 138 -2.16 4.57 7.02
C VAL A 138 -0.76 4.14 7.44
N ALA A 139 0.12 3.81 6.49
CA ALA A 139 1.50 3.44 6.76
C ALA A 139 2.26 4.59 7.45
N TYR A 140 2.25 5.82 6.90
CA TYR A 140 3.00 6.91 7.53
C TYR A 140 2.44 7.29 8.91
N LEU A 141 1.11 7.29 9.09
CA LEU A 141 0.51 7.57 10.40
C LEU A 141 0.94 6.55 11.45
N ASN A 142 1.00 5.25 11.09
CA ASN A 142 1.48 4.22 12.00
C ASN A 142 2.99 4.30 12.21
N ALA A 143 3.79 4.67 11.20
CA ALA A 143 5.23 4.89 11.34
C ALA A 143 5.51 6.01 12.36
N LEU A 144 4.82 7.14 12.26
CA LEU A 144 4.90 8.23 13.22
C LEU A 144 4.48 7.80 14.63
N LEU A 145 3.41 6.99 14.75
CA LEU A 145 2.92 6.48 16.02
C LEU A 145 3.98 5.64 16.76
N VAL A 146 4.75 4.82 16.02
CA VAL A 146 5.77 3.94 16.61
C VAL A 146 7.19 4.55 16.59
N GLY A 147 7.33 5.80 16.16
CA GLY A 147 8.61 6.50 16.10
C GLY A 147 9.58 5.92 15.05
N SER A 148 9.06 5.31 13.98
CA SER A 148 9.88 4.76 12.89
C SER A 148 9.95 5.73 11.72
N ASN A 149 11.14 5.90 11.13
CA ASN A 149 11.33 6.65 9.89
C ASN A 149 11.31 5.74 8.64
N LYS A 150 11.01 4.45 8.82
CA LYS A 150 10.89 3.45 7.76
C LYS A 150 9.60 2.67 7.88
N ALA A 151 9.07 2.23 6.76
CA ALA A 151 7.96 1.29 6.66
C ALA A 151 8.37 0.12 5.73
N TYR A 152 8.39 -1.09 6.26
CA TYR A 152 8.76 -2.32 5.55
C TYR A 152 7.52 -2.96 4.95
N PHE A 153 7.49 -3.11 3.64
CA PHE A 153 6.30 -3.60 2.94
C PHE A 153 6.38 -5.09 2.62
N LEU A 154 5.31 -5.81 2.93
CA LEU A 154 5.04 -7.19 2.52
C LEU A 154 3.76 -7.25 1.69
N GLY A 155 3.56 -8.38 1.00
CA GLY A 155 2.34 -8.69 0.26
C GLY A 155 2.33 -8.25 -1.20
N ARG A 156 1.46 -8.91 -1.98
CA ARG A 156 1.41 -8.76 -3.43
C ARG A 156 0.93 -7.40 -3.93
N THR A 157 0.10 -6.71 -3.16
CA THR A 157 -0.44 -5.40 -3.57
C THR A 157 0.67 -4.36 -3.70
N SER A 158 1.68 -4.40 -2.82
CA SER A 158 2.85 -3.52 -2.88
C SER A 158 3.79 -3.83 -4.06
N MET A 159 3.62 -4.98 -4.75
CA MET A 159 4.37 -5.31 -5.98
C MET A 159 3.90 -4.51 -7.20
N LEU A 160 2.67 -4.00 -7.16
CA LEU A 160 2.08 -3.24 -8.26
C LEU A 160 2.72 -1.85 -8.32
N SER A 161 3.39 -1.54 -9.44
CA SER A 161 4.20 -0.32 -9.61
C SER A 161 3.40 0.96 -9.38
N GLU A 162 2.18 1.03 -9.91
CA GLU A 162 1.33 2.22 -9.80
C GLU A 162 0.72 2.37 -8.39
N VAL A 163 0.43 1.27 -7.71
CA VAL A 163 0.04 1.29 -6.30
C VAL A 163 1.22 1.75 -5.44
N LYS A 164 2.42 1.24 -5.69
CA LYS A 164 3.65 1.63 -4.98
C LYS A 164 3.92 3.13 -5.13
N LYS A 165 3.74 3.72 -6.31
CA LYS A 165 3.89 5.17 -6.51
C LYS A 165 2.96 5.98 -5.59
N GLY A 166 1.70 5.56 -5.45
CA GLY A 166 0.76 6.18 -4.53
C GLY A 166 1.17 6.06 -3.06
N ILE A 167 1.68 4.89 -2.66
CA ILE A 167 2.24 4.66 -1.32
C ILE A 167 3.40 5.63 -1.07
N ASP A 168 4.41 5.62 -1.95
CA ASP A 168 5.63 6.43 -1.80
C ASP A 168 5.32 7.93 -1.75
N ALA A 169 4.36 8.39 -2.55
CA ALA A 169 3.93 9.80 -2.54
C ALA A 169 3.39 10.24 -1.16
N ARG A 170 2.66 9.36 -0.46
CA ARG A 170 2.14 9.64 0.88
C ARG A 170 3.19 9.51 1.96
N LEU A 171 4.06 8.51 1.90
CA LEU A 171 5.17 8.34 2.84
C LEU A 171 6.11 9.55 2.82
N ALA A 172 6.40 10.09 1.63
CA ALA A 172 7.27 11.26 1.45
C ALA A 172 6.77 12.50 2.18
N LEU A 173 5.44 12.67 2.37
CA LEU A 173 4.86 13.79 3.13
C LEU A 173 5.32 13.84 4.59
N ALA A 174 5.58 12.67 5.17
CA ALA A 174 6.01 12.53 6.56
C ALA A 174 7.51 12.24 6.68
N GLY A 175 8.26 12.23 5.57
CA GLY A 175 9.68 11.87 5.56
C GLY A 175 9.93 10.40 5.92
N ILE A 176 8.95 9.53 5.70
CA ILE A 176 9.07 8.09 5.94
C ILE A 176 9.61 7.41 4.69
N GLU A 177 10.58 6.54 4.85
CA GLU A 177 11.15 5.73 3.77
C GLU A 177 10.38 4.41 3.63
N GLY A 178 9.86 4.11 2.42
CA GLY A 178 9.30 2.81 2.09
C GLY A 178 10.39 1.81 1.71
N ILE A 179 10.46 0.67 2.38
CA ILE A 179 11.46 -0.39 2.14
C ILE A 179 10.77 -1.58 1.46
N TYR A 180 11.33 -2.00 0.31
CA TYR A 180 10.72 -3.01 -0.56
C TYR A 180 11.75 -4.04 -1.01
N ASP A 181 11.57 -5.29 -0.64
CA ASP A 181 12.34 -6.43 -1.15
C ASP A 181 11.62 -7.08 -2.34
N ASP A 182 12.34 -7.66 -3.28
CA ASP A 182 11.76 -8.32 -4.45
C ASP A 182 10.93 -9.57 -4.09
N ASN A 183 11.23 -10.22 -2.97
CA ASN A 183 10.51 -11.37 -2.46
C ASN A 183 9.38 -11.02 -1.47
N ARG A 184 9.05 -9.74 -1.29
CA ARG A 184 8.05 -9.28 -0.31
C ARG A 184 6.65 -9.91 -0.48
N ALA A 185 6.33 -10.39 -1.68
CA ALA A 185 5.10 -11.15 -1.93
C ALA A 185 5.00 -12.44 -1.10
N PHE A 186 6.13 -13.00 -0.72
CA PHE A 186 6.25 -14.24 0.04
C PHE A 186 6.54 -14.04 1.53
N GLY A 187 6.60 -12.79 2.00
CA GLY A 187 7.01 -12.46 3.38
C GLY A 187 6.24 -13.24 4.44
N ASN A 188 4.91 -13.33 4.33
CA ASN A 188 4.10 -14.09 5.29
C ASN A 188 4.43 -15.60 5.26
N ALA A 189 4.67 -16.18 4.08
CA ALA A 189 5.06 -17.58 3.97
C ALA A 189 6.46 -17.85 4.56
N ILE A 190 7.42 -16.94 4.35
CA ILE A 190 8.74 -16.98 4.98
C ILE A 190 8.60 -16.97 6.50
N GLY A 191 7.75 -16.08 7.05
CA GLY A 191 7.53 -16.00 8.49
C GLY A 191 6.84 -17.24 9.08
N VAL A 192 6.00 -17.92 8.31
CA VAL A 192 5.44 -19.24 8.71
C VAL A 192 6.56 -20.27 8.81
N LEU A 193 7.45 -20.34 7.83
CA LEU A 193 8.58 -21.27 7.84
C LEU A 193 9.51 -21.03 9.03
N ASP A 194 9.79 -19.77 9.35
CA ASP A 194 10.63 -19.38 10.51
C ASP A 194 9.94 -19.66 11.86
N THR A 195 8.66 -20.04 11.86
CA THR A 195 7.91 -20.39 13.09
C THR A 195 7.91 -21.89 13.34
N ILE A 196 8.11 -22.66 12.29
CA ILE A 196 8.15 -24.12 12.36
C ILE A 196 9.62 -24.51 12.52
N ASP A 197 10.03 -24.91 13.74
CA ASP A 197 11.33 -25.52 13.96
C ASP A 197 11.38 -26.83 13.14
N ILE A 198 12.17 -26.83 12.06
CA ILE A 198 12.43 -27.99 11.21
C ILE A 198 13.68 -28.69 11.72
#